data_a7ca2276845b0d94a3823d32c8d54809
#
_entry.id   a7ca2276845b0d94a3823d32c8d54809
#
_cell.length_a   1.000
_cell.length_b   1.000
_cell.length_c   1.000
_cell.angle_alpha   90.00
_cell.angle_beta   90.00
_cell.angle_gamma   90.00
#
_symmetry.space_group_name_H-M   'P 1'
#
loop_
_entity.id
_entity.type
_entity.pdbx_description
1 polymer ?
#
loop_
_entity_poly.entity_id
_entity_poly.type
_entity_poly.pdbx_seq_one_letter_code
_entity_poly.pdbx_strand_id
1 'polypeptide(L)'
;SDKVAYTCRKKTGLEYAISTNSDIYVYDLNTKETKNITEENKGYDTNPQYSPDGKYIAWQSMERDGYEADLNRLFIMNLETGEKRFVSKAFESNVDAFVWGADAKTIYFTGVWHGESQIYALNLANDSVKAITSGMYDYEGVALFGDKLIAKRHSMSMGDEIYAVALDGLATQLTQENKLIYDQLEMGKVEGRWMKTTDGKQMLTWVIYPPQFDPNKKYPTLLFCEGGPQSPVSQFWSYRWNFQIMAA
;
A
#
# COMPACT_ATOMS: atom_id res chain seq x y z
N SER A 1 21.24 17.98 0.81
CA SER A 1 20.71 17.97 2.19
C SER A 1 21.83 17.63 3.17
N ASP A 2 21.96 18.35 4.24
CA ASP A 2 22.96 18.12 5.30
C ASP A 2 22.42 17.21 6.40
N LYS A 3 21.26 16.62 6.18
CA LYS A 3 20.58 15.77 7.16
C LYS A 3 20.14 14.44 6.52
N VAL A 4 20.24 13.36 7.30
CA VAL A 4 19.80 12.01 6.95
C VAL A 4 18.69 11.61 7.90
N ALA A 5 17.52 11.28 7.38
CA ALA A 5 16.42 10.68 8.14
C ALA A 5 16.46 9.16 7.99
N TYR A 6 16.22 8.44 9.08
CA TYR A 6 16.20 6.99 9.07
C TYR A 6 15.29 6.43 10.16
N THR A 7 14.78 5.22 9.95
CA THR A 7 14.02 4.45 10.94
C THR A 7 14.98 3.59 11.76
N CYS A 8 14.77 3.57 13.08
CA CYS A 8 15.54 2.68 13.96
C CYS A 8 14.71 2.25 15.18
N ARG A 9 14.79 0.97 15.54
CA ARG A 9 14.31 0.44 16.81
C ARG A 9 15.48 0.38 17.80
N LYS A 10 15.57 1.35 18.70
CA LYS A 10 16.64 1.41 19.74
C LYS A 10 16.19 0.69 21.02
N LYS A 11 15.89 -0.59 20.91
CA LYS A 11 15.52 -1.50 22.00
C LYS A 11 16.56 -2.61 22.13
N THR A 12 16.71 -3.20 23.30
CA THR A 12 17.67 -4.30 23.56
C THR A 12 17.05 -5.39 24.43
N GLY A 13 17.63 -6.59 24.40
CA GLY A 13 17.19 -7.71 25.23
C GLY A 13 15.74 -8.10 25.02
N LEU A 14 15.01 -8.35 26.09
CA LEU A 14 13.59 -8.77 26.04
C LEU A 14 12.69 -7.69 25.42
N GLU A 15 12.97 -6.42 25.68
CA GLU A 15 12.18 -5.31 25.15
C GLU A 15 12.21 -5.30 23.61
N TYR A 16 13.32 -5.64 22.98
CA TYR A 16 13.41 -5.77 21.51
C TYR A 16 12.49 -6.85 20.96
N ALA A 17 12.27 -7.93 21.71
CA ALA A 17 11.46 -9.05 21.27
C ALA A 17 9.93 -8.80 21.39
N ILE A 18 9.50 -7.93 22.29
CA ILE A 18 8.08 -7.71 22.61
C ILE A 18 7.55 -6.37 22.10
N SER A 19 8.41 -5.36 21.91
CA SER A 19 8.01 -4.03 21.43
C SER A 19 8.09 -3.96 19.90
N THR A 20 7.09 -3.36 19.26
CA THR A 20 7.09 -3.02 17.84
C THR A 20 7.57 -1.59 17.60
N ASN A 21 7.80 -0.81 18.66
CA ASN A 21 8.19 0.60 18.55
C ASN A 21 9.46 0.78 17.72
N SER A 22 9.32 1.58 16.66
CA SER A 22 10.45 2.15 15.90
C SER A 22 10.24 3.64 15.72
N ASP A 23 11.31 4.41 15.77
CA ASP A 23 11.27 5.87 15.68
C ASP A 23 11.99 6.36 14.43
N ILE A 24 11.63 7.59 14.02
CA ILE A 24 12.34 8.34 13.00
C ILE A 24 13.41 9.20 13.66
N TYR A 25 14.63 8.99 13.24
CA TYR A 25 15.80 9.75 13.64
C TYR A 25 16.30 10.63 12.51
N VAL A 26 16.72 11.85 12.85
CA VAL A 26 17.37 12.78 11.93
C VAL A 26 18.80 13.01 12.40
N TYR A 27 19.76 12.63 11.59
CA TYR A 27 21.19 12.86 11.79
C TYR A 27 21.66 14.08 11.01
N ASP A 28 22.27 15.05 11.68
CA ASP A 28 22.84 16.24 11.06
C ASP A 28 24.32 15.98 10.72
N LEU A 29 24.66 16.08 9.43
CA LEU A 29 26.03 15.82 8.92
C LEU A 29 27.05 16.85 9.37
N ASN A 30 26.62 18.06 9.73
CA ASN A 30 27.50 19.15 10.16
C ASN A 30 27.79 19.06 11.66
N THR A 31 26.73 19.01 12.49
CA THR A 31 26.86 18.98 13.96
C THR A 31 27.17 17.59 14.50
N LYS A 32 26.95 16.51 13.71
CA LYS A 32 27.04 15.09 14.11
C LYS A 32 26.03 14.69 15.19
N GLU A 33 25.00 15.47 15.39
CA GLU A 33 23.96 15.20 16.36
C GLU A 33 22.82 14.37 15.73
N THR A 34 22.20 13.53 16.55
CA THR A 34 21.02 12.75 16.18
C THR A 34 19.82 13.20 17.02
N LYS A 35 18.73 13.54 16.39
CA LYS A 35 17.46 13.86 17.05
C LYS A 35 16.40 12.80 16.73
N ASN A 36 15.73 12.26 17.77
CA ASN A 36 14.50 11.50 17.60
C ASN A 36 13.35 12.48 17.38
N ILE A 37 12.58 12.32 16.28
CA ILE A 37 11.47 13.21 15.95
C ILE A 37 10.11 12.58 16.21
N THR A 38 10.03 11.34 16.64
CA THR A 38 8.77 10.61 16.90
C THR A 38 8.73 9.93 18.28
N GLU A 39 9.56 10.36 19.23
CA GLU A 39 9.73 9.76 20.56
C GLU A 39 8.43 9.58 21.36
N GLU A 40 7.44 10.44 21.12
CA GLU A 40 6.13 10.40 21.77
C GLU A 40 5.22 9.27 21.27
N ASN A 41 5.42 8.76 20.04
CA ASN A 41 4.69 7.63 19.49
C ASN A 41 5.27 6.30 20.01
N LYS A 42 4.40 5.30 20.24
CA LYS A 42 4.81 4.00 20.80
C LYS A 42 4.67 2.84 19.81
N GLY A 43 4.07 3.09 18.64
CA GLY A 43 3.97 2.11 17.57
C GLY A 43 5.12 2.21 16.56
N TYR A 44 4.89 1.68 15.37
CA TYR A 44 5.84 1.82 14.27
C TYR A 44 5.83 3.22 13.69
N ASP A 45 7.02 3.85 13.56
CA ASP A 45 7.26 4.98 12.68
C ASP A 45 8.31 4.57 11.65
N THR A 46 7.96 4.64 10.36
CA THR A 46 8.78 4.07 9.28
C THR A 46 8.78 4.93 8.02
N ASN A 47 9.71 4.62 7.11
CA ASN A 47 9.78 5.18 5.76
C ASN A 47 9.79 6.73 5.72
N PRO A 48 10.72 7.42 6.41
CA PRO A 48 10.79 8.88 6.37
C PRO A 48 11.22 9.39 5.00
N GLN A 49 10.52 10.41 4.48
CA GLN A 49 10.84 11.05 3.21
C GLN A 49 10.74 12.57 3.34
N TYR A 50 11.80 13.29 2.97
CA TYR A 50 11.75 14.75 2.87
C TYR A 50 10.92 15.19 1.66
N SER A 51 10.20 16.30 1.83
CA SER A 51 9.56 16.98 0.71
C SER A 51 10.60 17.53 -0.27
N PRO A 52 10.29 17.65 -1.57
CA PRO A 52 11.22 18.18 -2.58
C PRO A 52 11.72 19.60 -2.28
N ASP A 53 10.92 20.43 -1.61
CA ASP A 53 11.28 21.79 -1.20
C ASP A 53 12.07 21.84 0.13
N GLY A 54 12.26 20.69 0.79
CA GLY A 54 13.00 20.58 2.04
C GLY A 54 12.33 21.17 3.27
N LYS A 55 11.02 21.51 3.20
CA LYS A 55 10.29 22.12 4.32
C LYS A 55 9.59 21.13 5.24
N TYR A 56 9.31 19.94 4.73
CA TYR A 56 8.58 18.91 5.45
C TYR A 56 9.32 17.57 5.41
N ILE A 57 9.00 16.73 6.37
CA ILE A 57 9.28 15.32 6.36
C ILE A 57 7.97 14.54 6.55
N ALA A 58 7.74 13.52 5.75
CA ALA A 58 6.59 12.61 5.87
C ALA A 58 7.07 11.23 6.31
N TRP A 59 6.22 10.50 7.04
CA TRP A 59 6.48 9.10 7.43
C TRP A 59 5.19 8.33 7.68
N GLN A 60 5.28 7.02 7.63
CA GLN A 60 4.21 6.11 8.01
C GLN A 60 4.24 5.85 9.52
N SER A 61 3.06 5.78 10.16
CA SER A 61 2.94 5.70 11.61
C SER A 61 1.78 4.82 12.04
N MET A 62 2.06 3.79 12.83
CA MET A 62 1.08 3.06 13.64
C MET A 62 1.10 3.60 15.07
N GLU A 63 0.01 3.42 15.81
CA GLU A 63 -0.17 4.09 17.10
C GLU A 63 0.32 3.26 18.29
N ARG A 64 0.00 1.95 18.28
CA ARG A 64 0.11 1.11 19.48
C ARG A 64 1.33 0.20 19.43
N ASP A 65 2.08 0.16 20.52
CA ASP A 65 3.16 -0.81 20.71
C ASP A 65 2.61 -2.25 20.81
N GLY A 66 3.28 -3.19 20.12
CA GLY A 66 2.90 -4.60 20.09
C GLY A 66 1.65 -4.93 19.29
N TYR A 67 1.08 -3.98 18.54
CA TYR A 67 -0.16 -4.18 17.79
C TYR A 67 0.03 -3.97 16.28
N GLU A 68 0.45 -5.02 15.59
CA GLU A 68 0.78 -4.99 14.16
C GLU A 68 -0.43 -4.84 13.22
N ALA A 69 -1.66 -4.99 13.75
CA ALA A 69 -2.90 -4.77 13.00
C ALA A 69 -3.41 -3.31 13.08
N ASP A 70 -2.58 -2.40 13.59
CA ASP A 70 -2.94 -1.00 13.68
C ASP A 70 -2.97 -0.32 12.30
N LEU A 71 -3.76 0.76 12.19
CA LEU A 71 -3.84 1.54 10.97
C LEU A 71 -2.48 2.20 10.66
N ASN A 72 -1.94 1.93 9.48
CA ASN A 72 -0.72 2.56 8.99
C ASN A 72 -1.04 3.93 8.38
N ARG A 73 -0.93 4.96 9.21
CA ARG A 73 -1.26 6.35 8.93
C ARG A 73 -0.11 7.08 8.25
N LEU A 74 -0.40 8.19 7.57
CA LEU A 74 0.62 9.10 7.04
C LEU A 74 0.66 10.40 7.86
N PHE A 75 1.84 10.72 8.36
CA PHE A 75 2.15 11.95 9.08
C PHE A 75 3.11 12.82 8.29
N ILE A 76 3.00 14.14 8.50
CA ILE A 76 4.02 15.11 8.08
C ILE A 76 4.46 15.96 9.29
N MET A 77 5.70 16.43 9.25
CA MET A 77 6.21 17.44 10.19
C MET A 77 6.80 18.61 9.41
N ASN A 78 6.43 19.82 9.79
CA ASN A 78 7.09 21.03 9.34
C ASN A 78 8.48 21.13 10.02
N LEU A 79 9.55 21.22 9.23
CA LEU A 79 10.93 21.19 9.75
C LEU A 79 11.35 22.49 10.43
N GLU A 80 10.66 23.59 10.15
CA GLU A 80 10.91 24.89 10.79
C GLU A 80 10.20 25.00 12.14
N THR A 81 8.91 24.66 12.20
CA THR A 81 8.08 24.81 13.40
C THR A 81 8.10 23.58 14.31
N GLY A 82 8.40 22.38 13.77
CA GLY A 82 8.28 21.11 14.46
C GLY A 82 6.84 20.60 14.58
N GLU A 83 5.87 21.32 14.02
CA GLU A 83 4.45 20.92 14.05
C GLU A 83 4.23 19.64 13.27
N LYS A 84 3.57 18.63 13.88
CA LYS A 84 3.21 17.35 13.29
C LYS A 84 1.73 17.29 12.99
N ARG A 85 1.38 16.66 11.86
CA ARG A 85 -0.01 16.53 11.41
C ARG A 85 -0.28 15.16 10.79
N PHE A 86 -1.35 14.50 11.24
CA PHE A 86 -1.90 13.30 10.60
C PHE A 86 -2.69 13.71 9.34
N VAL A 87 -2.19 13.40 8.16
CA VAL A 87 -2.73 13.91 6.89
C VAL A 87 -3.58 12.91 6.12
N SER A 88 -3.50 11.60 6.39
CA SER A 88 -4.31 10.60 5.70
C SER A 88 -5.65 10.27 6.39
N LYS A 89 -6.21 11.19 7.17
CA LYS A 89 -7.47 10.98 7.95
C LYS A 89 -8.68 10.62 7.09
N ALA A 90 -8.71 11.11 5.85
CA ALA A 90 -9.80 10.85 4.90
C ALA A 90 -9.70 9.47 4.22
N PHE A 91 -8.68 8.69 4.52
CA PHE A 91 -8.48 7.34 4.00
C PHE A 91 -8.55 6.33 5.15
N GLU A 92 -9.60 5.53 5.17
CA GLU A 92 -9.93 4.60 6.27
C GLU A 92 -9.19 3.25 6.17
N SER A 93 -8.05 3.21 5.44
CA SER A 93 -7.23 2.02 5.30
C SER A 93 -5.74 2.38 5.37
N ASN A 94 -4.86 1.38 5.27
CA ASN A 94 -3.42 1.56 5.35
C ASN A 94 -2.87 2.37 4.18
N VAL A 95 -1.91 3.23 4.46
CA VAL A 95 -0.99 3.79 3.46
C VAL A 95 0.18 2.81 3.33
N ASP A 96 0.29 2.10 2.18
CA ASP A 96 1.27 1.02 2.02
C ASP A 96 2.61 1.51 1.47
N ALA A 97 2.59 2.39 0.47
CA ALA A 97 3.77 3.08 -0.03
C ALA A 97 3.38 4.51 -0.42
N PHE A 98 4.32 5.45 -0.34
CA PHE A 98 4.04 6.82 -0.74
C PHE A 98 5.24 7.51 -1.39
N VAL A 99 4.98 8.57 -2.14
CA VAL A 99 5.98 9.46 -2.74
C VAL A 99 5.46 10.90 -2.77
N TRP A 100 6.34 11.86 -2.55
CA TRP A 100 6.02 13.28 -2.71
C TRP A 100 5.79 13.63 -4.18
N GLY A 101 4.78 14.45 -4.45
CA GLY A 101 4.65 15.16 -5.70
C GLY A 101 5.74 16.24 -5.84
N ALA A 102 6.14 16.54 -7.08
CA ALA A 102 7.16 17.55 -7.36
C ALA A 102 6.78 18.95 -6.85
N ASP A 103 5.50 19.21 -6.64
CA ASP A 103 4.93 20.46 -6.12
C ASP A 103 5.10 20.64 -4.60
N ALA A 104 5.57 19.61 -3.88
CA ALA A 104 5.63 19.53 -2.42
C ALA A 104 4.28 19.80 -1.69
N LYS A 105 3.15 19.71 -2.44
CA LYS A 105 1.78 19.96 -1.93
C LYS A 105 0.89 18.72 -2.05
N THR A 106 1.33 17.75 -2.84
CA THR A 106 0.63 16.50 -3.07
C THR A 106 1.51 15.33 -2.62
N ILE A 107 0.91 14.32 -2.01
CA ILE A 107 1.54 13.02 -1.77
C ILE A 107 0.73 11.97 -2.53
N TYR A 108 1.40 11.16 -3.33
CA TYR A 108 0.79 9.99 -3.96
C TYR A 108 1.10 8.76 -3.13
N PHE A 109 0.11 7.89 -2.96
CA PHE A 109 0.30 6.68 -2.16
C PHE A 109 -0.53 5.51 -2.70
N THR A 110 -0.12 4.29 -2.37
CA THR A 110 -0.92 3.08 -2.59
C THR A 110 -1.62 2.67 -1.29
N GLY A 111 -2.81 2.09 -1.44
CA GLY A 111 -3.55 1.55 -0.32
C GLY A 111 -4.72 0.69 -0.79
N VAL A 112 -5.12 -0.27 0.05
CA VAL A 112 -6.20 -1.20 -0.28
C VAL A 112 -7.53 -0.63 0.16
N TRP A 113 -8.50 -0.59 -0.77
CA TRP A 113 -9.88 -0.29 -0.48
C TRP A 113 -10.80 -1.23 -1.25
N HIS A 114 -11.72 -1.87 -0.55
CA HIS A 114 -12.65 -2.86 -1.12
C HIS A 114 -11.97 -4.01 -1.90
N GLY A 115 -10.82 -4.48 -1.40
CA GLY A 115 -10.10 -5.62 -1.97
C GLY A 115 -9.30 -5.30 -3.23
N GLU A 116 -9.01 -4.03 -3.50
CA GLU A 116 -8.17 -3.56 -4.60
C GLU A 116 -7.17 -2.54 -4.06
N SER A 117 -5.88 -2.71 -4.39
CA SER A 117 -4.84 -1.73 -4.07
C SER A 117 -4.74 -0.71 -5.20
N GLN A 118 -5.12 0.54 -4.92
CA GLN A 118 -5.15 1.62 -5.89
C GLN A 118 -4.15 2.71 -5.53
N ILE A 119 -3.84 3.58 -6.50
CA ILE A 119 -3.03 4.79 -6.29
C ILE A 119 -3.97 5.95 -5.96
N TYR A 120 -3.62 6.69 -4.91
CA TYR A 120 -4.36 7.86 -4.44
C TYR A 120 -3.48 9.10 -4.45
N ALA A 121 -4.11 10.27 -4.59
CA ALA A 121 -3.50 11.57 -4.37
C ALA A 121 -4.07 12.20 -3.10
N LEU A 122 -3.20 12.61 -2.19
CA LEU A 122 -3.50 13.35 -0.98
C LEU A 122 -3.08 14.81 -1.18
N ASN A 123 -4.02 15.74 -1.06
CA ASN A 123 -3.77 17.18 -1.12
C ASN A 123 -3.50 17.72 0.29
N LEU A 124 -2.30 18.23 0.54
CA LEU A 124 -1.87 18.71 1.86
C LEU A 124 -2.49 20.04 2.30
N ALA A 125 -3.16 20.75 1.39
CA ALA A 125 -3.83 22.00 1.76
C ALA A 125 -5.14 21.78 2.53
N ASN A 126 -5.81 20.64 2.31
CA ASN A 126 -7.11 20.32 2.90
C ASN A 126 -7.28 18.85 3.34
N ASP A 127 -6.22 18.05 3.26
CA ASP A 127 -6.15 16.63 3.58
C ASP A 127 -7.18 15.77 2.79
N SER A 128 -7.62 16.25 1.64
CA SER A 128 -8.52 15.47 0.78
C SER A 128 -7.75 14.36 0.05
N VAL A 129 -8.37 13.19 -0.04
CA VAL A 129 -7.84 12.02 -0.74
C VAL A 129 -8.72 11.74 -1.96
N LYS A 130 -8.09 11.52 -3.11
CA LYS A 130 -8.75 11.17 -4.37
C LYS A 130 -8.07 9.96 -4.99
N ALA A 131 -8.85 8.95 -5.41
CA ALA A 131 -8.32 7.85 -6.20
C ALA A 131 -7.85 8.35 -7.58
N ILE A 132 -6.63 7.96 -7.95
CA ILE A 132 -6.05 8.19 -9.29
C ILE A 132 -6.40 7.01 -10.21
N THR A 133 -6.31 5.78 -9.69
CA THR A 133 -6.56 4.56 -10.45
C THR A 133 -7.82 3.87 -9.97
N SER A 134 -8.33 2.94 -10.78
CA SER A 134 -9.46 2.08 -10.47
C SER A 134 -9.39 0.79 -11.29
N GLY A 135 -10.18 -0.21 -10.91
CA GLY A 135 -10.28 -1.50 -11.60
C GLY A 135 -9.73 -2.65 -10.76
N MET A 136 -10.01 -3.86 -11.21
CA MET A 136 -9.63 -5.11 -10.51
C MET A 136 -8.13 -5.40 -10.68
N TYR A 137 -7.32 -4.53 -10.08
CA TYR A 137 -5.86 -4.59 -10.06
C TYR A 137 -5.33 -4.18 -8.69
N ASP A 138 -4.16 -4.69 -8.35
CA ASP A 138 -3.33 -4.17 -7.28
C ASP A 138 -2.16 -3.40 -7.85
N TYR A 139 -2.00 -2.16 -7.39
CA TYR A 139 -0.80 -1.37 -7.60
C TYR A 139 0.09 -1.48 -6.36
N GLU A 140 1.35 -1.83 -6.56
CA GLU A 140 2.35 -1.92 -5.49
C GLU A 140 3.54 -1.01 -5.77
N GLY A 141 3.95 -0.33 -4.70
CA GLY A 141 5.00 0.67 -4.79
C GLY A 141 4.58 1.82 -5.70
N VAL A 142 5.08 2.99 -5.43
CA VAL A 142 4.85 4.16 -6.28
C VAL A 142 6.10 5.02 -6.29
N ALA A 143 6.52 5.46 -7.48
CA ALA A 143 7.60 6.41 -7.68
C ALA A 143 7.14 7.51 -8.64
N LEU A 144 7.61 8.72 -8.44
CA LEU A 144 7.35 9.83 -9.35
C LEU A 144 8.49 9.93 -10.39
N PHE A 145 8.13 9.97 -11.66
CA PHE A 145 9.06 10.22 -12.75
C PHE A 145 8.48 11.26 -13.72
N GLY A 146 9.04 12.45 -13.68
CA GLY A 146 8.48 13.60 -14.40
C GLY A 146 7.06 13.92 -13.94
N ASP A 147 6.10 13.84 -14.87
CA ASP A 147 4.67 14.06 -14.66
C ASP A 147 3.85 12.77 -14.51
N LYS A 148 4.52 11.62 -14.33
CA LYS A 148 3.89 10.30 -14.23
C LYS A 148 4.31 9.57 -12.97
N LEU A 149 3.44 8.67 -12.52
CA LEU A 149 3.72 7.70 -11.47
C LEU A 149 4.15 6.38 -12.11
N ILE A 150 5.19 5.77 -11.58
CA ILE A 150 5.64 4.43 -11.97
C ILE A 150 5.30 3.48 -10.83
N ALA A 151 4.61 2.40 -11.14
CA ALA A 151 4.21 1.39 -10.17
C ALA A 151 4.19 -0.02 -10.78
N LYS A 152 4.35 -1.04 -9.95
CA LYS A 152 3.99 -2.41 -10.32
C LYS A 152 2.49 -2.55 -10.32
N ARG A 153 1.96 -3.36 -11.23
CA ARG A 153 0.55 -3.73 -11.26
C ARG A 153 0.40 -5.23 -11.53
N HIS A 154 -0.46 -5.87 -10.77
CA HIS A 154 -0.88 -7.26 -10.99
C HIS A 154 -2.39 -7.42 -10.75
N SER A 155 -2.87 -8.64 -10.97
CA SER A 155 -4.22 -9.07 -10.61
C SER A 155 -4.23 -10.57 -10.34
N MET A 156 -5.35 -11.13 -9.90
CA MET A 156 -5.51 -12.58 -9.76
C MET A 156 -5.32 -13.36 -11.07
N SER A 157 -5.25 -12.65 -12.23
CA SER A 157 -5.04 -13.25 -13.55
C SER A 157 -3.79 -12.77 -14.28
N MET A 158 -2.95 -11.97 -13.62
CA MET A 158 -1.77 -11.36 -14.24
C MET A 158 -0.69 -11.12 -13.19
N GLY A 159 0.51 -11.63 -13.41
CA GLY A 159 1.68 -11.32 -12.57
C GLY A 159 2.17 -9.88 -12.74
N ASP A 160 3.16 -9.51 -11.94
CA ASP A 160 3.71 -8.15 -11.91
C ASP A 160 4.21 -7.67 -13.27
N GLU A 161 3.72 -6.50 -13.67
CA GLU A 161 4.25 -5.72 -14.78
C GLU A 161 4.39 -4.25 -14.35
N ILE A 162 5.31 -3.52 -14.98
CA ILE A 162 5.53 -2.10 -14.70
C ILE A 162 4.59 -1.24 -15.54
N TYR A 163 3.98 -0.27 -14.88
CA TYR A 163 3.08 0.70 -15.51
C TYR A 163 3.53 2.13 -15.26
N ALA A 164 3.38 2.98 -16.28
CA ALA A 164 3.36 4.43 -16.12
C ALA A 164 1.91 4.88 -16.01
N VAL A 165 1.59 5.58 -14.93
CA VAL A 165 0.25 6.08 -14.64
C VAL A 165 0.28 7.60 -14.69
N ALA A 166 -0.46 8.19 -15.62
CA ALA A 166 -0.66 9.64 -15.67
C ALA A 166 -1.50 10.12 -14.48
N LEU A 167 -1.37 11.37 -14.09
CA LEU A 167 -2.07 11.91 -12.92
C LEU A 167 -3.60 12.02 -13.10
N ASP A 168 -4.09 11.82 -14.31
CA ASP A 168 -5.52 11.65 -14.64
C ASP A 168 -6.02 10.20 -14.54
N GLY A 169 -5.10 9.26 -14.26
CA GLY A 169 -5.40 7.84 -14.07
C GLY A 169 -5.16 6.95 -15.30
N LEU A 170 -4.77 7.52 -16.45
CA LEU A 170 -4.44 6.70 -17.61
C LEU A 170 -3.18 5.89 -17.37
N ALA A 171 -3.32 4.56 -17.33
CA ALA A 171 -2.22 3.63 -17.12
C ALA A 171 -1.71 3.05 -18.45
N THR A 172 -0.41 3.14 -18.67
CA THR A 172 0.29 2.56 -19.84
C THR A 172 1.24 1.49 -19.36
N GLN A 173 1.10 0.27 -19.86
CA GLN A 173 2.01 -0.83 -19.56
C GLN A 173 3.38 -0.60 -20.21
N LEU A 174 4.45 -0.74 -19.43
CA LEU A 174 5.83 -0.54 -19.89
C LEU A 174 6.58 -1.86 -20.13
N THR A 175 6.24 -2.92 -19.39
CA THR A 175 6.85 -4.24 -19.53
C THR A 175 5.81 -5.30 -19.92
N GLN A 176 6.25 -6.37 -20.55
CA GLN A 176 5.42 -7.50 -21.00
C GLN A 176 6.18 -8.82 -20.80
N GLU A 177 6.84 -8.96 -19.65
CA GLU A 177 7.73 -10.10 -19.36
C GLU A 177 6.99 -11.44 -19.36
N ASN A 178 5.73 -11.43 -18.92
CA ASN A 178 4.90 -12.63 -18.81
C ASN A 178 4.08 -12.93 -20.08
N LYS A 179 4.11 -12.06 -21.09
CA LYS A 179 3.21 -12.15 -22.27
C LYS A 179 3.30 -13.47 -23.01
N LEU A 180 4.52 -13.99 -23.24
CA LEU A 180 4.73 -15.25 -23.97
C LEU A 180 4.06 -16.45 -23.28
N ILE A 181 3.97 -16.42 -21.95
CA ILE A 181 3.30 -17.46 -21.16
C ILE A 181 1.79 -17.23 -21.18
N TYR A 182 1.34 -16.01 -20.90
CA TYR A 182 -0.10 -15.71 -20.81
C TYR A 182 -0.84 -15.84 -22.14
N ASP A 183 -0.19 -15.58 -23.27
CA ASP A 183 -0.79 -15.80 -24.60
C ASP A 183 -1.12 -17.30 -24.88
N GLN A 184 -0.58 -18.23 -24.09
CA GLN A 184 -0.81 -19.66 -24.19
C GLN A 184 -1.76 -20.22 -23.12
N LEU A 185 -2.22 -19.36 -22.18
CA LEU A 185 -3.06 -19.76 -21.06
C LEU A 185 -4.47 -19.18 -21.23
N GLU A 186 -5.45 -20.01 -20.89
CA GLU A 186 -6.83 -19.59 -20.77
C GLU A 186 -7.14 -19.37 -19.29
N MET A 187 -7.31 -18.10 -18.89
CA MET A 187 -7.59 -17.74 -17.51
C MET A 187 -9.09 -17.78 -17.21
N GLY A 188 -9.44 -18.25 -16.03
CA GLY A 188 -10.80 -18.19 -15.51
C GLY A 188 -11.22 -16.75 -15.16
N LYS A 189 -12.52 -16.48 -15.28
CA LYS A 189 -13.10 -15.17 -14.85
C LYS A 189 -12.93 -15.00 -13.35
N VAL A 190 -12.52 -13.82 -12.92
CA VAL A 190 -12.55 -13.37 -11.52
C VAL A 190 -13.73 -12.45 -11.30
N GLU A 191 -14.48 -12.64 -10.22
CA GLU A 191 -15.66 -11.84 -9.88
C GLU A 191 -15.70 -11.51 -8.39
N GLY A 192 -15.83 -10.23 -8.05
CA GLY A 192 -16.08 -9.77 -6.68
C GLY A 192 -17.56 -9.88 -6.32
N ARG A 193 -17.87 -10.48 -5.17
CA ARG A 193 -19.21 -10.60 -4.65
C ARG A 193 -19.31 -10.08 -3.23
N TRP A 194 -20.25 -9.18 -3.01
CA TRP A 194 -20.62 -8.75 -1.67
C TRP A 194 -21.68 -9.68 -1.08
N MET A 195 -21.34 -10.31 0.02
CA MET A 195 -22.21 -11.28 0.71
C MET A 195 -22.57 -10.76 2.08
N LYS A 196 -23.85 -10.90 2.44
CA LYS A 196 -24.31 -10.56 3.79
C LYS A 196 -23.88 -11.67 4.77
N THR A 197 -23.20 -11.28 5.84
CA THR A 197 -22.79 -12.17 6.92
C THR A 197 -23.92 -12.42 7.91
N THR A 198 -23.77 -13.41 8.80
CA THR A 198 -24.77 -13.75 9.83
C THR A 198 -25.02 -12.63 10.83
N ASP A 199 -24.04 -11.74 11.06
CA ASP A 199 -24.15 -10.55 11.90
C ASP A 199 -24.65 -9.31 11.12
N GLY A 200 -25.04 -9.49 9.85
CA GLY A 200 -25.67 -8.46 9.01
C GLY A 200 -24.71 -7.52 8.29
N LYS A 201 -23.40 -7.72 8.41
CA LYS A 201 -22.39 -6.93 7.70
C LYS A 201 -22.24 -7.38 6.24
N GLN A 202 -21.49 -6.64 5.45
CA GLN A 202 -21.11 -7.00 4.10
C GLN A 202 -19.67 -7.53 4.07
N MET A 203 -19.47 -8.68 3.43
CA MET A 203 -18.17 -9.32 3.22
C MET A 203 -17.89 -9.42 1.73
N LEU A 204 -16.78 -8.86 1.29
CA LEU A 204 -16.29 -9.09 -0.07
C LEU A 204 -15.71 -10.50 -0.19
N THR A 205 -16.09 -11.19 -1.24
CA THR A 205 -15.60 -12.53 -1.59
C THR A 205 -15.20 -12.54 -3.06
N TRP A 206 -14.01 -13.01 -3.37
CA TRP A 206 -13.59 -13.26 -4.75
C TRP A 206 -14.02 -14.65 -5.18
N VAL A 207 -14.60 -14.75 -6.37
CA VAL A 207 -14.95 -16.02 -7.01
C VAL A 207 -14.12 -16.15 -8.27
N ILE A 208 -13.32 -17.19 -8.35
CA ILE A 208 -12.49 -17.51 -9.50
C ILE A 208 -13.12 -18.74 -10.17
N TYR A 209 -13.61 -18.55 -11.37
CA TYR A 209 -14.25 -19.61 -12.16
C TYR A 209 -13.19 -20.43 -12.90
N PRO A 210 -13.45 -21.73 -13.17
CA PRO A 210 -12.60 -22.49 -14.07
C PRO A 210 -12.60 -21.89 -15.49
N PRO A 211 -11.56 -22.10 -16.27
CA PRO A 211 -11.60 -21.81 -17.70
C PRO A 211 -12.82 -22.49 -18.36
N GLN A 212 -13.43 -21.85 -19.35
CA GLN A 212 -14.61 -22.34 -20.07
C GLN A 212 -15.80 -22.70 -19.14
N PHE A 213 -15.98 -21.93 -18.07
CA PHE A 213 -17.06 -22.13 -17.10
C PHE A 213 -18.44 -22.24 -17.76
N ASP A 214 -19.17 -23.32 -17.50
CA ASP A 214 -20.55 -23.52 -17.93
C ASP A 214 -21.51 -23.42 -16.73
N PRO A 215 -22.40 -22.43 -16.67
CA PRO A 215 -23.30 -22.23 -15.53
C PRO A 215 -24.32 -23.36 -15.33
N ASN A 216 -24.47 -24.25 -16.32
CA ASN A 216 -25.38 -25.40 -16.25
C ASN A 216 -24.68 -26.65 -15.63
N LYS A 217 -23.40 -26.59 -15.38
CA LYS A 217 -22.63 -27.67 -14.76
C LYS A 217 -22.38 -27.38 -13.27
N LYS A 218 -22.12 -28.43 -12.52
CA LYS A 218 -21.67 -28.37 -11.14
C LYS A 218 -20.18 -28.62 -11.10
N TYR A 219 -19.47 -27.82 -10.28
CA TYR A 219 -18.03 -27.90 -10.09
C TYR A 219 -17.68 -28.13 -8.62
N PRO A 220 -16.62 -28.88 -8.32
CA PRO A 220 -16.05 -28.84 -6.98
C PRO A 220 -15.70 -27.41 -6.60
N THR A 221 -15.88 -27.04 -5.33
CA THR A 221 -15.56 -25.71 -4.85
C THR A 221 -14.51 -25.77 -3.76
N LEU A 222 -13.43 -25.01 -3.92
CA LEU A 222 -12.41 -24.80 -2.91
C LEU A 222 -12.70 -23.46 -2.19
N LEU A 223 -12.67 -23.49 -0.87
CA LEU A 223 -12.70 -22.28 -0.06
C LEU A 223 -11.28 -21.96 0.40
N PHE A 224 -10.76 -20.81 -0.04
CA PHE A 224 -9.52 -20.25 0.46
C PHE A 224 -9.85 -19.25 1.56
N CYS A 225 -9.31 -19.46 2.77
CA CYS A 225 -9.44 -18.55 3.89
C CYS A 225 -8.10 -17.86 4.10
N GLU A 226 -8.11 -16.51 4.03
CA GLU A 226 -6.94 -15.72 4.36
C GLU A 226 -6.59 -15.89 5.84
N GLY A 227 -5.28 -16.02 6.10
CA GLY A 227 -4.73 -15.97 7.44
C GLY A 227 -4.29 -14.53 7.79
N GLY A 228 -3.87 -14.37 9.00
CA GLY A 228 -3.31 -13.06 9.34
C GLY A 228 -3.80 -12.55 10.68
N PRO A 229 -4.97 -12.05 10.92
CA PRO A 229 -6.16 -11.69 10.15
C PRO A 229 -6.20 -10.21 9.71
N GLN A 230 -5.11 -9.48 9.78
CA GLN A 230 -5.04 -8.02 9.63
C GLN A 230 -4.88 -7.52 8.18
N SER A 231 -4.95 -8.38 7.19
CA SER A 231 -4.89 -7.99 5.77
C SER A 231 -6.06 -8.57 4.97
N PRO A 232 -6.57 -7.86 3.94
CA PRO A 232 -7.55 -8.41 3.02
C PRO A 232 -6.87 -9.27 1.93
N VAL A 233 -7.60 -10.21 1.38
CA VAL A 233 -7.28 -10.74 0.04
C VAL A 233 -7.70 -9.68 -0.97
N SER A 234 -6.74 -9.04 -1.61
CA SER A 234 -6.95 -8.10 -2.70
C SER A 234 -6.87 -8.81 -4.06
N GLN A 235 -6.44 -8.15 -5.11
CA GLN A 235 -6.13 -8.76 -6.41
C GLN A 235 -4.80 -9.52 -6.41
N PHE A 236 -4.49 -10.15 -5.30
CA PHE A 236 -3.26 -10.84 -4.98
C PHE A 236 -2.81 -11.84 -6.06
N TRP A 237 -1.57 -11.72 -6.52
CA TRP A 237 -0.89 -12.69 -7.37
C TRP A 237 0.19 -13.45 -6.61
N SER A 238 0.22 -14.77 -6.75
CA SER A 238 1.25 -15.60 -6.17
C SER A 238 1.57 -16.80 -7.07
N TYR A 239 2.83 -17.09 -7.23
CA TYR A 239 3.28 -18.35 -7.88
C TYR A 239 3.13 -19.55 -6.95
N ARG A 240 3.06 -19.35 -5.65
CA ARG A 240 2.86 -20.42 -4.64
C ARG A 240 1.37 -20.75 -4.45
N TRP A 241 0.51 -19.74 -4.34
CA TRP A 241 -0.92 -19.86 -4.09
C TRP A 241 -1.69 -19.22 -5.26
N ASN A 242 -1.61 -19.88 -6.41
CA ASN A 242 -2.20 -19.35 -7.65
C ASN A 242 -3.65 -19.80 -7.78
N PHE A 243 -4.58 -18.87 -7.67
CA PHE A 243 -6.01 -19.14 -7.72
C PHE A 243 -6.48 -19.61 -9.10
N GLN A 244 -5.82 -19.18 -10.17
CA GLN A 244 -6.14 -19.63 -11.53
C GLN A 244 -5.82 -21.12 -11.71
N ILE A 245 -4.69 -21.59 -11.20
CA ILE A 245 -4.32 -23.00 -11.21
C ILE A 245 -5.28 -23.82 -10.34
N MET A 246 -5.70 -23.28 -9.18
CA MET A 246 -6.64 -23.96 -8.30
C MET A 246 -8.04 -24.09 -8.91
N ALA A 247 -8.43 -23.16 -9.77
CA ALA A 247 -9.74 -23.14 -10.44
C ALA A 247 -9.77 -23.96 -11.73
N ALA A 248 -8.61 -24.21 -12.35
CA ALA A 248 -8.48 -24.98 -13.59
C ALA A 248 -8.54 -26.49 -13.34
#